data_1d47f51aeea6194864fccd8bb2f3ede3
#
_entry.id   1d47f51aeea6194864fccd8bb2f3ede3
#
_cell.length_a   1.000
_cell.length_b   1.000
_cell.length_c   1.000
_cell.angle_alpha   90.00
_cell.angle_beta   90.00
_cell.angle_gamma   90.00
#
_symmetry.space_group_name_H-M   'P 1'
#
loop_
_entity.id
_entity.type
_entity.pdbx_description
1 polymer ?
#
loop_
_entity_poly.entity_id
_entity_poly.type
_entity_poly.pdbx_seq_one_letter_code
_entity_poly.pdbx_strand_id
1 'polypeptide(L)'
;FQTMKEYQRFSPDSVNGSDSTAGLKRNIEKDDNKIIVTTIQKLNNLMKSEGDLAIYQKQVVFIFDEAHRSQFGEAQKNLKKKFKKFYQFGFTGTPIFPQNALGAETTASVFGRELHSYVITDAIRDEKVLKFKVDYNDVRPQFKSIETEIDEKKLSAAENKKALLHPSRIKEISQYVLQNFRIKTHRNQGSNKGFNAMFAVSSVDAAKCYYEELNNLQKDSDKPLRIATIFSFAANEEQSAIGEIVDESFEPSAMDSSSKEFLTKAINDYNAMFKTSFGVESNEFQNYYRDLAKRVKNKEVDLIIVVGMFLTGFDAPTLNTLFVDKNLRYHGLIQAFSRTNRIYDATKTFG
;
A
#
# COMPACT_ATOMS: atom_id res chain seq x y z
N PHE A 1 10.68 6.81 2.37
CA PHE A 1 11.20 7.80 1.40
C PHE A 1 10.61 9.20 1.61
N GLN A 2 9.29 9.36 1.78
CA GLN A 2 8.63 10.64 2.07
C GLN A 2 9.09 11.22 3.42
N THR A 3 9.03 10.42 4.48
CA THR A 3 9.50 10.76 5.83
C THR A 3 10.95 11.29 5.81
N MET A 4 11.83 10.61 5.07
CA MET A 4 13.23 11.05 4.93
C MET A 4 13.35 12.43 4.25
N LYS A 5 12.55 12.68 3.19
CA LYS A 5 12.53 13.98 2.51
C LYS A 5 12.08 15.11 3.43
N GLU A 6 11.05 14.87 4.25
CA GLU A 6 10.54 15.90 5.17
C GLU A 6 11.56 16.20 6.28
N TYR A 7 12.22 15.18 6.82
CA TYR A 7 13.32 15.41 7.76
C TYR A 7 14.53 16.12 7.13
N GLN A 8 14.87 15.81 5.86
CA GLN A 8 15.92 16.53 5.14
C GLN A 8 15.58 18.00 4.90
N ARG A 9 14.32 18.35 4.70
CA ARG A 9 13.88 19.74 4.64
C ARG A 9 14.02 20.47 5.97
N PHE A 10 13.72 19.76 7.06
CA PHE A 10 13.83 20.30 8.41
C PHE A 10 15.29 20.47 8.85
N SER A 11 16.15 19.51 8.56
CA SER A 11 17.57 19.51 8.95
C SER A 11 18.42 18.83 7.88
N PRO A 12 18.82 19.55 6.80
CA PRO A 12 19.43 18.96 5.61
C PRO A 12 20.70 18.14 5.89
N ASP A 13 21.55 18.61 6.77
CA ASP A 13 22.87 18.01 7.03
C ASP A 13 22.88 16.95 8.14
N SER A 14 21.71 16.69 8.75
CA SER A 14 21.61 15.81 9.94
C SER A 14 20.92 14.48 9.65
N VAL A 15 20.41 14.26 8.43
CA VAL A 15 19.55 13.13 8.12
C VAL A 15 20.26 12.10 7.27
N ASN A 16 20.42 10.90 7.82
CA ASN A 16 21.05 9.77 7.13
C ASN A 16 20.06 8.61 6.97
N GLY A 17 19.89 8.15 5.72
CA GLY A 17 19.15 6.94 5.40
C GLY A 17 20.09 5.72 5.43
N SER A 18 19.50 4.54 5.61
CA SER A 18 20.25 3.28 5.55
C SER A 18 19.62 2.34 4.51
N ASP A 19 20.41 1.95 3.51
CA ASP A 19 19.95 0.99 2.49
C ASP A 19 20.12 -0.47 2.95
N SER A 20 20.96 -0.71 3.95
CA SER A 20 21.26 -2.03 4.50
C SER A 20 21.48 -1.99 6.01
N THR A 21 21.48 -3.16 6.66
CA THR A 21 21.84 -3.29 8.10
C THR A 21 23.27 -2.82 8.36
N ALA A 22 24.21 -3.11 7.47
CA ALA A 22 25.59 -2.63 7.57
C ALA A 22 25.69 -1.10 7.40
N GLY A 23 24.88 -0.51 6.52
CA GLY A 23 24.73 0.93 6.37
C GLY A 23 24.17 1.59 7.63
N LEU A 24 23.15 0.96 8.24
CA LEU A 24 22.59 1.41 9.51
C LEU A 24 23.65 1.43 10.63
N LYS A 25 24.43 0.35 10.77
CA LYS A 25 25.51 0.25 11.75
C LYS A 25 26.51 1.40 11.58
N ARG A 26 27.01 1.61 10.36
CA ARG A 26 27.94 2.73 10.06
C ARG A 26 27.36 4.10 10.42
N ASN A 27 26.08 4.33 10.16
CA ASN A 27 25.43 5.59 10.50
C ASN A 27 25.26 5.78 12.01
N ILE A 28 25.00 4.71 12.74
CA ILE A 28 24.90 4.74 14.22
C ILE A 28 26.25 5.00 14.89
N GLU A 29 27.33 4.48 14.32
CA GLU A 29 28.69 4.64 14.84
C GLU A 29 29.32 6.02 14.57
N LYS A 30 28.74 6.80 13.65
CA LYS A 30 29.18 8.19 13.41
C LYS A 30 28.60 9.13 14.47
N ASP A 31 29.46 9.94 15.06
CA ASP A 31 29.04 10.89 16.10
C ASP A 31 28.33 12.15 15.58
N ASP A 32 28.42 12.43 14.28
CA ASP A 32 27.81 13.60 13.63
C ASP A 32 26.35 13.37 13.22
N ASN A 33 25.88 12.12 13.18
CA ASN A 33 24.54 11.77 12.76
C ASN A 33 23.52 11.95 13.89
N LYS A 34 22.68 12.99 13.79
CA LYS A 34 21.64 13.29 14.78
C LYS A 34 20.32 12.60 14.47
N ILE A 35 19.96 12.43 13.20
CA ILE A 35 18.72 11.82 12.75
C ILE A 35 19.04 10.66 11.82
N ILE A 36 18.61 9.46 12.19
CA ILE A 36 18.79 8.25 11.38
C ILE A 36 17.41 7.72 10.99
N VAL A 37 17.14 7.68 9.69
CA VAL A 37 15.90 7.12 9.16
C VAL A 37 16.15 5.68 8.70
N THR A 38 15.43 4.74 9.30
CA THR A 38 15.57 3.30 9.00
C THR A 38 14.23 2.59 9.11
N THR A 39 14.15 1.33 8.71
CA THR A 39 12.99 0.48 8.95
C THR A 39 13.15 -0.29 10.26
N ILE A 40 12.04 -0.66 10.88
CA ILE A 40 12.04 -1.47 12.10
C ILE A 40 12.70 -2.83 11.88
N GLN A 41 12.56 -3.41 10.67
CA GLN A 41 13.17 -4.67 10.30
C GLN A 41 14.71 -4.59 10.30
N LYS A 42 15.29 -3.54 9.68
CA LYS A 42 16.74 -3.32 9.68
C LYS A 42 17.27 -3.09 11.09
N LEU A 43 16.55 -2.31 11.90
CA LEU A 43 16.91 -2.10 13.29
C LEU A 43 16.85 -3.43 14.09
N ASN A 44 15.81 -4.24 13.90
CA ASN A 44 15.68 -5.54 14.54
C ASN A 44 16.81 -6.51 14.13
N ASN A 45 17.14 -6.57 12.85
CA ASN A 45 18.25 -7.37 12.35
C ASN A 45 19.59 -6.92 12.97
N LEU A 46 19.82 -5.62 13.06
CA LEU A 46 21.02 -5.07 13.73
C LEU A 46 21.06 -5.46 15.21
N MET A 47 19.93 -5.35 15.92
CA MET A 47 19.86 -5.75 17.34
C MET A 47 20.09 -7.25 17.56
N LYS A 48 19.74 -8.09 16.58
CA LYS A 48 19.99 -9.54 16.61
C LYS A 48 21.45 -9.88 16.30
N SER A 49 22.05 -9.22 15.30
CA SER A 49 23.41 -9.49 14.88
C SER A 49 24.50 -8.89 15.78
N GLU A 50 24.19 -7.74 16.40
CA GLU A 50 25.17 -6.99 17.20
C GLU A 50 24.81 -7.05 18.69
N GLY A 51 25.70 -7.70 19.45
CA GLY A 51 25.48 -7.91 20.88
C GLY A 51 25.56 -6.65 21.71
N ASP A 52 26.58 -5.82 21.43
CA ASP A 52 26.89 -4.61 22.21
C ASP A 52 27.34 -3.47 21.29
N LEU A 53 26.49 -2.45 21.21
CA LEU A 53 26.80 -1.19 20.50
C LEU A 53 26.71 -0.03 21.50
N ALA A 54 27.59 0.93 21.39
CA ALA A 54 27.64 2.11 22.27
C ALA A 54 26.29 2.87 22.31
N ILE A 55 25.54 2.86 21.21
CA ILE A 55 24.22 3.49 21.10
C ILE A 55 23.20 2.92 22.11
N TYR A 56 23.31 1.66 22.50
CA TYR A 56 22.36 1.03 23.44
C TYR A 56 22.41 1.64 24.85
N GLN A 57 23.50 2.33 25.18
CA GLN A 57 23.72 3.03 26.46
C GLN A 57 23.44 4.54 26.36
N LYS A 58 23.38 5.08 25.13
CA LYS A 58 23.08 6.50 24.89
C LYS A 58 21.59 6.76 25.04
N GLN A 59 21.22 8.01 25.27
CA GLN A 59 19.83 8.44 25.24
C GLN A 59 19.37 8.53 23.78
N VAL A 60 18.30 7.83 23.45
CA VAL A 60 17.74 7.74 22.10
C VAL A 60 16.27 8.11 22.11
N VAL A 61 15.82 8.80 21.07
CA VAL A 61 14.40 9.07 20.82
C VAL A 61 13.99 8.28 19.57
N PHE A 62 13.02 7.40 19.73
CA PHE A 62 12.41 6.66 18.63
C PHE A 62 11.13 7.36 18.20
N ILE A 63 11.02 7.64 16.92
CA ILE A 63 9.82 8.17 16.29
C ILE A 63 9.33 7.10 15.29
N PHE A 64 8.16 6.52 15.57
CA PHE A 64 7.54 5.49 14.74
C PHE A 64 6.45 6.14 13.88
N ASP A 65 6.65 6.11 12.57
CA ASP A 65 5.62 6.42 11.61
C ASP A 65 4.79 5.16 11.32
N GLU A 66 3.50 5.33 11.03
CA GLU A 66 2.55 4.21 10.86
C GLU A 66 2.55 3.23 12.06
N ALA A 67 2.48 3.81 13.26
CA ALA A 67 2.65 3.10 14.53
C ALA A 67 1.57 2.02 14.84
N HIS A 68 0.57 1.86 13.99
CA HIS A 68 -0.42 0.78 14.06
C HIS A 68 0.05 -0.53 13.43
N ARG A 69 1.11 -0.51 12.62
CA ARG A 69 1.61 -1.73 11.96
C ARG A 69 2.25 -2.67 12.98
N SER A 70 2.46 -3.92 12.60
CA SER A 70 2.95 -5.07 13.38
C SER A 70 4.30 -4.89 14.10
N GLN A 71 4.62 -3.67 14.49
CA GLN A 71 5.82 -3.29 15.25
C GLN A 71 5.78 -3.79 16.71
N PHE A 72 4.61 -4.27 17.14
CA PHE A 72 4.34 -4.73 18.49
C PHE A 72 4.75 -6.19 18.70
N GLY A 73 5.68 -6.71 18.00
CA GLY A 73 6.12 -8.07 18.17
C GLY A 73 7.51 -8.15 18.77
N GLU A 74 8.29 -9.05 18.20
CA GLU A 74 9.67 -9.33 18.60
C GLU A 74 10.58 -8.09 18.53
N ALA A 75 10.40 -7.24 17.51
CA ALA A 75 11.23 -6.04 17.33
C ALA A 75 11.11 -5.08 18.51
N GLN A 76 9.88 -4.85 19.00
CA GLN A 76 9.65 -4.00 20.17
C GLN A 76 10.21 -4.60 21.46
N LYS A 77 10.11 -5.92 21.64
CA LYS A 77 10.74 -6.63 22.76
C LYS A 77 12.27 -6.48 22.71
N ASN A 78 12.87 -6.68 21.55
CA ASN A 78 14.31 -6.53 21.36
C ASN A 78 14.77 -5.08 21.61
N LEU A 79 14.01 -4.08 21.15
CA LEU A 79 14.29 -2.67 21.40
C LEU A 79 14.33 -2.37 22.90
N LYS A 80 13.27 -2.75 23.65
CA LYS A 80 13.19 -2.57 25.11
C LYS A 80 14.30 -3.31 25.86
N LYS A 81 14.75 -4.46 25.34
CA LYS A 81 15.82 -5.25 25.92
C LYS A 81 17.21 -4.60 25.72
N LYS A 82 17.49 -4.06 24.53
CA LYS A 82 18.78 -3.53 24.13
C LYS A 82 19.01 -2.08 24.57
N PHE A 83 18.06 -1.20 24.30
CA PHE A 83 18.18 0.22 24.65
C PHE A 83 17.80 0.47 26.10
N LYS A 84 18.69 1.07 26.87
CA LYS A 84 18.50 1.31 28.33
C LYS A 84 17.88 2.67 28.64
N LYS A 85 18.11 3.66 27.76
CA LYS A 85 17.65 5.05 27.95
C LYS A 85 17.00 5.50 26.65
N PHE A 86 15.67 5.44 26.58
CA PHE A 86 14.98 5.88 25.38
C PHE A 86 13.60 6.47 25.66
N TYR A 87 13.17 7.32 24.76
CA TYR A 87 11.78 7.75 24.61
C TYR A 87 11.25 7.21 23.29
N GLN A 88 9.94 6.93 23.23
CA GLN A 88 9.30 6.51 21.99
C GLN A 88 8.00 7.28 21.77
N PHE A 89 7.82 7.71 20.52
CA PHE A 89 6.61 8.38 20.04
C PHE A 89 6.06 7.64 18.83
N GLY A 90 4.77 7.36 18.83
CA GLY A 90 4.07 6.73 17.72
C GLY A 90 3.16 7.72 17.01
N PHE A 91 3.29 7.83 15.70
CA PHE A 91 2.40 8.58 14.84
C PHE A 91 1.59 7.61 13.98
N THR A 92 0.28 7.74 13.99
CA THR A 92 -0.61 6.89 13.19
C THR A 92 -1.92 7.60 12.88
N GLY A 93 -2.40 7.47 11.65
CA GLY A 93 -3.75 7.89 11.27
C GLY A 93 -4.83 6.90 11.68
N THR A 94 -4.44 5.69 12.13
CA THR A 94 -5.35 4.58 12.43
C THR A 94 -4.90 3.81 13.68
N PRO A 95 -5.09 4.39 14.88
CA PRO A 95 -4.67 3.76 16.13
C PRO A 95 -5.43 2.44 16.38
N ILE A 96 -4.75 1.50 17.03
CA ILE A 96 -5.33 0.24 17.48
C ILE A 96 -5.93 0.45 18.87
N PHE A 97 -7.25 0.35 18.94
CA PHE A 97 -8.02 0.37 20.16
C PHE A 97 -8.39 -1.05 20.62
N PRO A 98 -8.85 -1.25 21.86
CA PRO A 98 -9.28 -2.58 22.32
C PRO A 98 -10.33 -3.25 21.42
N GLN A 99 -11.20 -2.45 20.77
CA GLN A 99 -12.30 -2.93 19.93
C GLN A 99 -11.83 -3.46 18.56
N ASN A 100 -10.67 -3.02 18.07
CA ASN A 100 -10.12 -3.42 16.76
C ASN A 100 -8.75 -4.09 16.87
N ALA A 101 -8.33 -4.46 18.07
CA ALA A 101 -7.10 -5.18 18.30
C ALA A 101 -7.25 -6.67 17.91
N LEU A 102 -6.26 -7.21 17.20
CA LEU A 102 -6.17 -8.64 16.84
C LEU A 102 -5.55 -9.49 17.95
N GLY A 103 -5.25 -8.89 19.09
CA GLY A 103 -4.62 -9.51 20.25
C GLY A 103 -4.74 -8.62 21.47
N ALA A 104 -3.87 -8.79 22.44
CA ALA A 104 -3.90 -8.01 23.68
C ALA A 104 -3.23 -6.62 23.54
N GLU A 105 -2.48 -6.37 22.46
CA GLU A 105 -1.70 -5.15 22.29
C GLU A 105 -2.52 -4.06 21.57
N THR A 106 -2.49 -2.87 22.14
CA THR A 106 -3.11 -1.66 21.58
C THR A 106 -2.05 -0.58 21.38
N THR A 107 -2.35 0.46 20.60
CA THR A 107 -1.44 1.60 20.46
C THR A 107 -1.09 2.20 21.83
N ALA A 108 -2.07 2.32 22.73
CA ALA A 108 -1.87 2.84 24.09
C ALA A 108 -1.00 1.91 24.96
N SER A 109 -1.11 0.56 24.82
CA SER A 109 -0.28 -0.38 25.59
C SER A 109 1.20 -0.30 25.21
N VAL A 110 1.50 0.14 23.99
CA VAL A 110 2.87 0.24 23.48
C VAL A 110 3.47 1.63 23.70
N PHE A 111 2.74 2.68 23.33
CA PHE A 111 3.24 4.06 23.33
C PHE A 111 2.80 4.88 24.54
N GLY A 112 1.87 4.35 25.35
CA GLY A 112 1.33 5.06 26.51
C GLY A 112 0.17 5.99 26.14
N ARG A 113 0.15 7.15 26.78
CA ARG A 113 -0.96 8.12 26.64
C ARG A 113 -0.96 8.76 25.26
N GLU A 114 -2.16 8.93 24.68
CA GLU A 114 -2.38 9.78 23.51
C GLU A 114 -2.04 11.24 23.84
N LEU A 115 -1.16 11.84 23.04
CA LEU A 115 -0.72 13.22 23.22
C LEU A 115 -1.52 14.21 22.39
N HIS A 116 -1.97 13.79 21.20
CA HIS A 116 -2.72 14.58 20.25
C HIS A 116 -3.55 13.69 19.36
N SER A 117 -4.76 14.13 19.01
CA SER A 117 -5.65 13.47 18.05
C SER A 117 -6.10 14.45 16.98
N TYR A 118 -5.94 14.06 15.72
CA TYR A 118 -6.47 14.78 14.57
C TYR A 118 -6.91 13.72 13.54
N VAL A 119 -8.20 13.39 13.58
CA VAL A 119 -8.73 12.29 12.79
C VAL A 119 -9.28 12.75 11.45
N ILE A 120 -9.59 11.79 10.56
CA ILE A 120 -10.04 12.09 9.19
C ILE A 120 -11.27 13.01 9.15
N THR A 121 -12.18 12.89 10.12
CA THR A 121 -13.35 13.77 10.22
C THR A 121 -12.97 15.21 10.54
N ASP A 122 -11.94 15.42 11.36
CA ASP A 122 -11.40 16.75 11.62
C ASP A 122 -10.76 17.34 10.37
N ALA A 123 -9.96 16.53 9.67
CA ALA A 123 -9.31 16.94 8.42
C ALA A 123 -10.32 17.30 7.32
N ILE A 124 -11.46 16.58 7.24
CA ILE A 124 -12.55 16.89 6.32
C ILE A 124 -13.25 18.19 6.73
N ARG A 125 -13.55 18.37 8.03
CA ARG A 125 -14.18 19.59 8.56
C ARG A 125 -13.30 20.82 8.31
N ASP A 126 -12.00 20.69 8.51
CA ASP A 126 -11.01 21.76 8.33
C ASP A 126 -10.57 21.92 6.87
N GLU A 127 -11.23 21.24 5.94
CA GLU A 127 -10.97 21.29 4.49
C GLU A 127 -9.51 20.98 4.12
N LYS A 128 -8.85 20.13 4.90
CA LYS A 128 -7.47 19.64 4.60
C LYS A 128 -7.45 18.45 3.68
N VAL A 129 -8.58 17.75 3.60
CA VAL A 129 -8.82 16.64 2.67
C VAL A 129 -10.27 16.68 2.19
N LEU A 130 -10.54 16.00 1.06
CA LEU A 130 -11.87 15.94 0.49
C LEU A 130 -12.75 14.89 1.22
N LYS A 131 -14.06 15.03 1.07
CA LYS A 131 -15.04 14.02 1.48
C LYS A 131 -14.95 12.80 0.57
N PHE A 132 -15.37 11.65 1.08
CA PHE A 132 -15.54 10.42 0.29
C PHE A 132 -16.92 10.37 -0.34
N LYS A 133 -16.96 9.86 -1.59
CA LYS A 133 -18.19 9.39 -2.21
C LYS A 133 -18.04 7.89 -2.45
N VAL A 134 -18.91 7.09 -1.83
CA VAL A 134 -18.86 5.62 -1.90
C VAL A 134 -20.05 5.13 -2.71
N ASP A 135 -19.76 4.39 -3.78
CA ASP A 135 -20.76 3.69 -4.58
C ASP A 135 -20.60 2.19 -4.36
N TYR A 136 -21.68 1.52 -4.00
CA TYR A 136 -21.71 0.06 -3.85
C TYR A 136 -22.26 -0.56 -5.13
N ASN A 137 -21.54 -1.54 -5.67
CA ASN A 137 -21.96 -2.30 -6.84
C ASN A 137 -21.97 -3.78 -6.48
N ASP A 138 -23.12 -4.41 -6.63
CA ASP A 138 -23.28 -5.83 -6.41
C ASP A 138 -23.10 -6.55 -7.75
N VAL A 139 -21.89 -7.03 -8.01
CA VAL A 139 -21.58 -7.89 -9.15
C VAL A 139 -21.74 -9.33 -8.69
N ARG A 140 -22.94 -9.86 -8.78
CA ARG A 140 -23.21 -11.27 -8.52
C ARG A 140 -23.07 -12.04 -9.82
N PRO A 141 -22.05 -12.91 -9.98
CA PRO A 141 -22.05 -13.84 -11.09
C PRO A 141 -23.33 -14.68 -11.01
N GLN A 142 -24.08 -14.74 -12.11
CA GLN A 142 -25.19 -15.65 -12.21
C GLN A 142 -24.63 -17.07 -12.28
N PHE A 143 -24.34 -17.65 -11.12
CA PHE A 143 -24.19 -19.10 -11.04
C PHE A 143 -25.54 -19.69 -11.37
N LYS A 144 -25.63 -20.45 -12.48
CA LYS A 144 -26.81 -21.29 -12.74
C LYS A 144 -27.05 -22.07 -11.47
N SER A 145 -28.20 -21.83 -10.88
CA SER A 145 -28.67 -22.38 -9.62
C SER A 145 -28.32 -23.87 -9.47
N ILE A 146 -27.38 -24.16 -8.59
CA ILE A 146 -27.54 -25.34 -7.77
C ILE A 146 -28.40 -24.84 -6.61
N GLU A 147 -29.62 -25.36 -6.53
CA GLU A 147 -30.61 -25.09 -5.48
C GLU A 147 -30.06 -25.60 -4.13
N THR A 148 -29.18 -24.84 -3.54
CA THR A 148 -28.88 -24.90 -2.12
C THR A 148 -28.45 -23.50 -1.70
N GLU A 149 -29.19 -22.91 -0.79
CA GLU A 149 -28.72 -21.77 0.00
C GLU A 149 -27.42 -22.19 0.69
N ILE A 150 -26.32 -21.98 0.01
CA ILE A 150 -25.00 -22.20 0.58
C ILE A 150 -24.76 -21.00 1.49
N ASP A 151 -24.86 -21.26 2.79
CA ASP A 151 -24.49 -20.33 3.84
C ASP A 151 -23.05 -19.85 3.57
N GLU A 152 -22.87 -18.59 3.14
CA GLU A 152 -21.57 -18.00 2.73
C GLU A 152 -20.49 -18.18 3.80
N LYS A 153 -20.88 -18.49 5.04
CA LYS A 153 -19.98 -18.74 6.16
C LYS A 153 -19.32 -20.13 6.15
N LYS A 154 -19.71 -21.03 5.23
CA LYS A 154 -19.25 -22.45 5.25
C LYS A 154 -18.41 -22.87 4.04
N LEU A 155 -18.17 -21.97 3.08
CA LEU A 155 -17.27 -22.28 1.97
C LEU A 155 -15.83 -22.41 2.48
N SER A 156 -15.13 -23.45 2.07
CA SER A 156 -13.71 -23.58 2.33
C SER A 156 -12.92 -22.42 1.70
N ALA A 157 -11.74 -22.08 2.23
CA ALA A 157 -10.90 -21.02 1.66
C ALA A 157 -10.59 -21.24 0.16
N ALA A 158 -10.45 -22.51 -0.27
CA ALA A 158 -10.24 -22.87 -1.66
C ALA A 158 -11.44 -22.61 -2.56
N GLU A 159 -12.66 -22.88 -2.06
CA GLU A 159 -13.92 -22.61 -2.80
C GLU A 159 -14.15 -21.10 -2.91
N ASN A 160 -13.91 -20.34 -1.85
CA ASN A 160 -13.94 -18.88 -1.87
C ASN A 160 -12.95 -18.31 -2.88
N LYS A 161 -11.71 -18.83 -2.92
CA LYS A 161 -10.70 -18.41 -3.90
C LYS A 161 -11.17 -18.70 -5.33
N LYS A 162 -11.75 -19.88 -5.60
CA LYS A 162 -12.30 -20.24 -6.92
C LYS A 162 -13.45 -19.32 -7.34
N ALA A 163 -14.35 -19.00 -6.42
CA ALA A 163 -15.47 -18.10 -6.67
C ALA A 163 -14.99 -16.68 -7.01
N LEU A 164 -14.02 -16.15 -6.24
CA LEU A 164 -13.45 -14.81 -6.46
C LEU A 164 -12.70 -14.69 -7.78
N LEU A 165 -12.04 -15.76 -8.25
CA LEU A 165 -11.28 -15.81 -9.50
C LEU A 165 -12.10 -16.34 -10.69
N HIS A 166 -13.43 -16.53 -10.54
CA HIS A 166 -14.25 -17.06 -11.61
C HIS A 166 -14.23 -16.15 -12.85
N PRO A 167 -13.97 -16.67 -14.07
CA PRO A 167 -13.78 -15.84 -15.27
C PRO A 167 -14.94 -14.89 -15.56
N SER A 168 -16.20 -15.34 -15.36
CA SER A 168 -17.37 -14.47 -15.56
C SER A 168 -17.36 -13.28 -14.62
N ARG A 169 -17.05 -13.48 -13.33
CA ARG A 169 -16.95 -12.41 -12.34
C ARG A 169 -15.84 -11.42 -12.68
N ILE A 170 -14.65 -11.91 -13.02
CA ILE A 170 -13.52 -11.08 -13.45
C ILE A 170 -13.92 -10.23 -14.67
N LYS A 171 -14.57 -10.83 -15.66
CA LYS A 171 -15.04 -10.14 -16.86
C LYS A 171 -16.07 -9.05 -16.55
N GLU A 172 -17.08 -9.36 -15.76
CA GLU A 172 -18.14 -8.39 -15.38
C GLU A 172 -17.57 -7.20 -14.63
N ILE A 173 -16.69 -7.44 -13.66
CA ILE A 173 -16.02 -6.36 -12.90
C ILE A 173 -15.10 -5.55 -13.82
N SER A 174 -14.35 -6.21 -14.71
CA SER A 174 -13.48 -5.52 -15.68
C SER A 174 -14.29 -4.64 -16.64
N GLN A 175 -15.43 -5.14 -17.13
CA GLN A 175 -16.35 -4.35 -17.94
C GLN A 175 -16.90 -3.15 -17.18
N TYR A 176 -17.32 -3.35 -15.92
CA TYR A 176 -17.78 -2.26 -15.06
C TYR A 176 -16.70 -1.18 -14.87
N VAL A 177 -15.46 -1.58 -14.59
CA VAL A 177 -14.32 -0.66 -14.42
C VAL A 177 -14.11 0.16 -15.70
N LEU A 178 -14.05 -0.48 -16.88
CA LEU A 178 -13.83 0.20 -18.15
C LEU A 178 -14.99 1.16 -18.52
N GLN A 179 -16.23 0.73 -18.35
CA GLN A 179 -17.41 1.53 -18.66
C GLN A 179 -17.53 2.78 -17.78
N ASN A 180 -17.17 2.65 -16.51
CA ASN A 180 -17.31 3.72 -15.52
C ASN A 180 -16.05 4.57 -15.35
N PHE A 181 -14.89 4.12 -15.85
CA PHE A 181 -13.60 4.79 -15.65
C PHE A 181 -13.64 6.27 -16.03
N ARG A 182 -14.12 6.58 -17.25
CA ARG A 182 -14.11 7.97 -17.76
C ARG A 182 -15.04 8.87 -16.97
N ILE A 183 -16.18 8.36 -16.55
CA ILE A 183 -17.18 9.12 -15.77
C ILE A 183 -16.64 9.39 -14.38
N LYS A 184 -16.15 8.35 -13.69
CA LYS A 184 -15.68 8.44 -12.31
C LYS A 184 -14.37 9.25 -12.21
N THR A 185 -13.52 9.18 -13.20
CA THR A 185 -12.26 9.96 -13.25
C THR A 185 -12.41 11.35 -13.89
N HIS A 186 -13.64 11.78 -14.16
CA HIS A 186 -13.95 13.07 -14.79
C HIS A 186 -13.20 13.29 -16.12
N ARG A 187 -12.94 12.23 -16.88
CA ARG A 187 -12.32 12.32 -18.21
C ARG A 187 -13.37 12.48 -19.28
N ASN A 188 -13.56 13.67 -19.74
CA ASN A 188 -14.40 13.92 -20.91
C ASN A 188 -13.72 13.39 -22.18
N GLN A 189 -14.53 12.93 -23.15
CA GLN A 189 -14.02 12.48 -24.43
C GLN A 189 -13.15 13.57 -25.06
N GLY A 190 -11.89 13.27 -25.30
CA GLY A 190 -10.95 14.16 -25.99
C GLY A 190 -10.06 15.05 -25.13
N SER A 191 -10.27 15.15 -23.82
CA SER A 191 -9.37 15.92 -22.95
C SER A 191 -8.55 15.02 -22.02
N ASN A 192 -7.25 15.30 -21.91
CA ASN A 192 -6.36 14.73 -20.89
C ASN A 192 -6.56 15.35 -19.49
N LYS A 193 -7.63 16.11 -19.30
CA LYS A 193 -7.91 16.88 -18.09
C LYS A 193 -8.73 16.13 -17.07
N GLY A 194 -8.56 14.84 -16.93
CA GLY A 194 -9.21 14.08 -15.87
C GLY A 194 -8.22 13.62 -14.81
N PHE A 195 -8.69 12.68 -14.02
CA PHE A 195 -7.95 12.04 -12.96
C PHE A 195 -7.54 10.61 -13.37
N ASN A 196 -6.82 9.93 -12.52
CA ASN A 196 -6.55 8.51 -12.65
C ASN A 196 -7.21 7.72 -11.53
N ALA A 197 -7.21 6.40 -11.68
CA ALA A 197 -7.82 5.49 -10.72
C ALA A 197 -6.83 4.44 -10.22
N MET A 198 -7.13 3.93 -9.02
CA MET A 198 -6.49 2.76 -8.44
C MET A 198 -7.51 1.63 -8.35
N PHE A 199 -7.09 0.41 -8.59
CA PHE A 199 -7.89 -0.78 -8.41
C PHE A 199 -7.23 -1.71 -7.40
N ALA A 200 -7.79 -1.77 -6.21
CA ALA A 200 -7.33 -2.62 -5.12
C ALA A 200 -7.96 -4.01 -5.23
N VAL A 201 -7.13 -5.03 -5.36
CA VAL A 201 -7.57 -6.41 -5.52
C VAL A 201 -7.03 -7.32 -4.42
N SER A 202 -7.65 -8.49 -4.25
CA SER A 202 -7.45 -9.37 -3.10
C SER A 202 -6.11 -10.10 -3.09
N SER A 203 -5.58 -10.46 -4.26
CA SER A 203 -4.38 -11.29 -4.40
C SER A 203 -3.63 -11.01 -5.70
N VAL A 204 -2.41 -11.56 -5.82
CA VAL A 204 -1.63 -11.48 -7.05
C VAL A 204 -2.32 -12.25 -8.19
N ASP A 205 -2.93 -13.40 -7.89
CA ASP A 205 -3.74 -14.15 -8.87
C ASP A 205 -4.89 -13.31 -9.41
N ALA A 206 -5.60 -12.58 -8.52
CA ALA A 206 -6.66 -11.67 -8.93
C ALA A 206 -6.11 -10.50 -9.78
N ALA A 207 -4.97 -9.92 -9.39
CA ALA A 207 -4.31 -8.87 -10.17
C ALA A 207 -3.96 -9.34 -11.58
N LYS A 208 -3.43 -10.56 -11.71
CA LYS A 208 -3.14 -11.19 -13.01
C LYS A 208 -4.39 -11.34 -13.86
N CYS A 209 -5.45 -11.94 -13.30
CA CYS A 209 -6.72 -12.14 -14.01
C CYS A 209 -7.32 -10.80 -14.47
N TYR A 210 -7.38 -9.80 -13.62
CA TYR A 210 -7.88 -8.47 -13.96
C TYR A 210 -7.00 -7.74 -14.98
N TYR A 211 -5.68 -7.82 -14.84
CA TYR A 211 -4.74 -7.21 -15.78
C TYR A 211 -4.92 -7.77 -17.18
N GLU A 212 -5.01 -9.09 -17.30
CA GLU A 212 -5.20 -9.78 -18.58
C GLU A 212 -6.57 -9.48 -19.20
N GLU A 213 -7.64 -9.55 -18.40
CA GLU A 213 -9.01 -9.31 -18.90
C GLU A 213 -9.22 -7.84 -19.29
N LEU A 214 -8.76 -6.87 -18.50
CA LEU A 214 -8.86 -5.46 -18.84
C LEU A 214 -8.11 -5.14 -20.14
N ASN A 215 -6.90 -5.70 -20.34
CA ASN A 215 -6.17 -5.53 -21.59
C ASN A 215 -6.84 -6.22 -22.77
N ASN A 216 -7.44 -7.41 -22.56
CA ASN A 216 -8.18 -8.11 -23.60
C ASN A 216 -9.42 -7.33 -24.05
N LEU A 217 -10.21 -6.80 -23.11
CA LEU A 217 -11.43 -6.07 -23.41
C LEU A 217 -11.20 -4.75 -24.14
N GLN A 218 -10.00 -4.21 -24.13
CA GLN A 218 -9.69 -2.94 -24.80
C GLN A 218 -8.77 -3.07 -26.02
N LYS A 219 -8.48 -4.31 -26.49
CA LYS A 219 -7.61 -4.56 -27.65
C LYS A 219 -8.00 -3.77 -28.90
N ASP A 220 -9.30 -3.68 -29.15
CA ASP A 220 -9.85 -3.00 -30.32
C ASP A 220 -10.28 -1.56 -30.03
N SER A 221 -9.87 -1.02 -28.89
CA SER A 221 -10.19 0.35 -28.52
C SER A 221 -9.22 1.35 -29.17
N ASP A 222 -9.76 2.39 -29.82
CA ASP A 222 -8.95 3.48 -30.37
C ASP A 222 -8.15 4.25 -29.29
N LYS A 223 -8.62 4.19 -28.04
CA LYS A 223 -7.99 4.90 -26.90
C LYS A 223 -7.98 3.99 -25.67
N PRO A 224 -7.13 2.95 -25.68
CA PRO A 224 -7.01 2.06 -24.53
C PRO A 224 -6.46 2.81 -23.31
N LEU A 225 -6.89 2.40 -22.12
CA LEU A 225 -6.32 2.87 -20.86
C LEU A 225 -4.90 2.33 -20.71
N ARG A 226 -3.99 3.17 -20.24
CA ARG A 226 -2.65 2.77 -19.84
C ARG A 226 -2.73 2.14 -18.44
N ILE A 227 -2.68 0.82 -18.40
CA ILE A 227 -2.83 0.03 -17.19
C ILE A 227 -1.44 -0.44 -16.74
N ALA A 228 -1.15 -0.25 -15.45
CA ALA A 228 0.04 -0.79 -14.80
C ALA A 228 -0.34 -1.54 -13.53
N THR A 229 0.55 -2.36 -13.00
CA THR A 229 0.32 -3.11 -11.76
C THR A 229 1.54 -3.08 -10.87
N ILE A 230 1.29 -3.14 -9.56
CA ILE A 230 2.33 -3.31 -8.56
C ILE A 230 1.78 -4.08 -7.36
N PHE A 231 2.58 -4.96 -6.80
CA PHE A 231 2.22 -5.77 -5.65
C PHE A 231 3.44 -6.14 -4.81
N SER A 232 3.21 -6.45 -3.53
CA SER A 232 4.24 -6.92 -2.62
C SER A 232 4.31 -8.45 -2.62
N PHE A 233 5.45 -8.99 -2.26
CA PHE A 233 5.74 -10.43 -2.30
C PHE A 233 5.01 -11.22 -1.21
N ALA A 234 4.69 -10.60 -0.09
CA ALA A 234 3.94 -11.20 1.01
C ALA A 234 2.41 -11.26 0.78
N ALA A 235 1.93 -10.81 -0.38
CA ALA A 235 0.49 -10.64 -0.63
C ALA A 235 -0.30 -11.95 -0.83
N ASN A 236 0.36 -13.10 -0.91
CA ASN A 236 -0.30 -14.41 -1.10
C ASN A 236 -0.54 -15.19 0.21
N GLU A 237 -0.07 -14.70 1.36
CA GLU A 237 -0.30 -15.39 2.61
C GLU A 237 -1.70 -15.09 3.18
N GLU A 238 -2.27 -16.06 3.92
CA GLU A 238 -3.63 -16.07 4.47
C GLU A 238 -3.98 -14.89 5.40
N GLN A 239 -3.04 -14.01 5.70
CA GLN A 239 -3.24 -12.80 6.52
C GLN A 239 -4.20 -11.78 5.91
N SER A 240 -4.49 -11.86 4.62
CA SER A 240 -5.50 -11.01 3.98
C SER A 240 -6.94 -11.34 4.39
N ALA A 241 -7.17 -12.45 5.10
CA ALA A 241 -8.48 -12.83 5.62
C ALA A 241 -9.04 -11.86 6.67
N ILE A 242 -8.18 -11.04 7.28
CA ILE A 242 -8.53 -10.14 8.39
C ILE A 242 -8.78 -8.70 7.91
N GLY A 243 -8.57 -8.40 6.63
CA GLY A 243 -8.81 -7.07 6.06
C GLY A 243 -7.69 -6.05 6.34
N GLU A 244 -6.53 -6.50 6.79
CA GLU A 244 -5.33 -5.69 6.97
C GLU A 244 -4.56 -5.51 5.66
N ILE A 245 -3.90 -4.35 5.52
CA ILE A 245 -2.97 -4.12 4.42
C ILE A 245 -1.61 -4.65 4.85
N VAL A 246 -1.12 -5.68 4.16
CA VAL A 246 0.18 -6.30 4.41
C VAL A 246 1.32 -5.33 4.13
N ASP A 247 2.40 -5.47 4.85
CA ASP A 247 3.60 -4.60 4.75
C ASP A 247 4.21 -4.62 3.34
N GLU A 248 4.69 -3.47 2.87
CA GLU A 248 5.37 -3.34 1.58
C GLU A 248 6.80 -3.91 1.70
N SER A 249 6.97 -5.22 1.46
CA SER A 249 8.30 -5.80 1.37
C SER A 249 8.80 -5.75 -0.07
N PHE A 250 10.06 -5.32 -0.27
CA PHE A 250 10.70 -5.17 -1.57
C PHE A 250 11.66 -6.33 -1.91
N GLU A 251 11.47 -7.51 -1.32
CA GLU A 251 12.39 -8.62 -1.57
C GLU A 251 11.85 -9.59 -2.64
N PRO A 252 12.27 -9.45 -3.91
CA PRO A 252 11.84 -10.31 -5.02
C PRO A 252 12.19 -11.78 -4.86
N SER A 253 13.16 -12.11 -4.01
CA SER A 253 13.67 -13.47 -3.79
C SER A 253 12.66 -14.42 -3.12
N ALA A 254 11.59 -13.88 -2.51
CA ALA A 254 10.55 -14.66 -1.84
C ALA A 254 9.32 -14.96 -2.70
N MET A 255 9.32 -14.56 -4.01
CA MET A 255 8.18 -14.80 -4.90
C MET A 255 8.13 -16.24 -5.41
N ASP A 256 6.90 -16.76 -5.53
CA ASP A 256 6.65 -17.94 -6.34
C ASP A 256 6.87 -17.66 -7.85
N SER A 257 7.14 -18.72 -8.62
CA SER A 257 7.48 -18.59 -10.06
C SER A 257 6.36 -17.93 -10.87
N SER A 258 5.09 -18.22 -10.59
CA SER A 258 3.94 -17.68 -11.33
C SER A 258 3.78 -16.18 -11.11
N SER A 259 3.94 -15.73 -9.87
CA SER A 259 3.90 -14.30 -9.51
C SER A 259 5.07 -13.54 -10.14
N LYS A 260 6.27 -14.15 -10.18
CA LYS A 260 7.45 -13.56 -10.82
C LYS A 260 7.27 -13.44 -12.33
N GLU A 261 6.75 -14.48 -13.00
CA GLU A 261 6.43 -14.44 -14.44
C GLU A 261 5.41 -13.35 -14.77
N PHE A 262 4.35 -13.24 -13.97
CA PHE A 262 3.35 -12.18 -14.16
C PHE A 262 3.97 -10.78 -13.98
N LEU A 263 4.76 -10.57 -12.94
CA LEU A 263 5.44 -9.29 -12.72
C LEU A 263 6.37 -8.95 -13.89
N THR A 264 7.15 -9.93 -14.37
CA THR A 264 8.03 -9.77 -15.51
C THR A 264 7.27 -9.35 -16.76
N LYS A 265 6.15 -10.02 -17.06
CA LYS A 265 5.26 -9.65 -18.17
C LYS A 265 4.75 -8.23 -18.03
N ALA A 266 4.22 -7.89 -16.87
CA ALA A 266 3.65 -6.55 -16.62
C ALA A 266 4.70 -5.43 -16.71
N ILE A 267 5.94 -5.68 -16.25
CA ILE A 267 7.06 -4.73 -16.39
C ILE A 267 7.49 -4.62 -17.86
N ASN A 268 7.50 -5.72 -18.63
CA ASN A 268 7.81 -5.66 -20.06
C ASN A 268 6.76 -4.86 -20.84
N ASP A 269 5.47 -5.05 -20.56
CA ASP A 269 4.38 -4.27 -21.14
C ASP A 269 4.53 -2.77 -20.78
N TYR A 270 4.89 -2.49 -19.53
CA TYR A 270 5.18 -1.12 -19.07
C TYR A 270 6.41 -0.52 -19.80
N ASN A 271 7.49 -1.29 -19.95
CA ASN A 271 8.68 -0.87 -20.69
C ASN A 271 8.36 -0.53 -22.15
N ALA A 272 7.53 -1.36 -22.80
CA ALA A 272 7.06 -1.08 -24.16
C ALA A 272 6.22 0.22 -24.23
N MET A 273 5.32 0.41 -23.27
CA MET A 273 4.44 1.59 -23.18
C MET A 273 5.22 2.90 -22.99
N PHE A 274 6.25 2.88 -22.14
CA PHE A 274 6.96 4.10 -21.71
C PHE A 274 8.40 4.19 -22.21
N LYS A 275 8.85 3.24 -23.04
CA LYS A 275 10.22 3.17 -23.59
C LYS A 275 11.29 3.16 -22.49
N THR A 276 11.08 2.32 -21.48
CA THR A 276 11.98 2.08 -20.36
C THR A 276 12.58 0.69 -20.41
N SER A 277 13.47 0.34 -19.47
CA SER A 277 14.17 -0.96 -19.44
C SER A 277 14.29 -1.49 -18.00
N PHE A 278 13.19 -1.48 -17.24
CA PHE A 278 13.17 -2.01 -15.89
C PHE A 278 13.04 -3.54 -15.89
N GLY A 279 13.50 -4.18 -14.83
CA GLY A 279 13.38 -5.61 -14.60
C GLY A 279 12.84 -5.92 -13.20
N VAL A 280 12.88 -7.22 -12.85
CA VAL A 280 12.36 -7.76 -11.58
C VAL A 280 13.42 -7.92 -10.49
N GLU A 281 14.70 -7.69 -10.80
CA GLU A 281 15.75 -7.73 -9.80
C GLU A 281 15.61 -6.55 -8.82
N SER A 282 16.06 -6.72 -7.57
CA SER A 282 15.74 -5.79 -6.47
C SER A 282 15.97 -4.31 -6.79
N ASN A 283 17.10 -3.97 -7.40
CA ASN A 283 17.41 -2.57 -7.75
C ASN A 283 16.55 -2.08 -8.93
N GLU A 284 16.33 -2.91 -9.94
CA GLU A 284 15.53 -2.60 -11.12
C GLU A 284 14.06 -2.45 -10.75
N PHE A 285 13.56 -3.32 -9.87
CA PHE A 285 12.20 -3.22 -9.33
C PHE A 285 12.01 -1.94 -8.51
N GLN A 286 13.00 -1.52 -7.70
CA GLN A 286 12.92 -0.24 -6.99
C GLN A 286 12.87 0.95 -7.96
N ASN A 287 13.59 0.88 -9.07
CA ASN A 287 13.55 1.92 -10.10
C ASN A 287 12.19 1.92 -10.81
N TYR A 288 11.64 0.74 -11.15
CA TYR A 288 10.27 0.59 -11.65
C TYR A 288 9.25 1.21 -10.68
N TYR A 289 9.33 0.89 -9.40
CA TYR A 289 8.45 1.46 -8.36
C TYR A 289 8.48 2.99 -8.36
N ARG A 290 9.67 3.57 -8.40
CA ARG A 290 9.85 5.03 -8.38
C ARG A 290 9.31 5.70 -9.64
N ASP A 291 9.56 5.12 -10.80
CA ASP A 291 9.09 5.63 -12.09
C ASP A 291 7.56 5.51 -12.18
N LEU A 292 7.00 4.34 -11.83
CA LEU A 292 5.56 4.12 -11.78
C LEU A 292 4.86 5.12 -10.84
N ALA A 293 5.40 5.32 -9.64
CA ALA A 293 4.86 6.30 -8.69
C ALA A 293 4.85 7.72 -9.26
N LYS A 294 5.90 8.11 -9.97
CA LYS A 294 6.00 9.40 -10.66
C LYS A 294 4.97 9.52 -11.78
N ARG A 295 4.83 8.51 -12.62
CA ARG A 295 3.89 8.51 -13.76
C ARG A 295 2.43 8.51 -13.31
N VAL A 296 2.10 7.82 -12.22
CA VAL A 296 0.77 7.93 -11.61
C VAL A 296 0.50 9.36 -11.17
N LYS A 297 1.44 10.01 -10.47
CA LYS A 297 1.31 11.42 -10.06
C LYS A 297 1.17 12.39 -11.24
N ASN A 298 1.77 12.07 -12.36
CA ASN A 298 1.72 12.87 -13.58
C ASN A 298 0.51 12.52 -14.49
N LYS A 299 -0.37 11.61 -14.08
CA LYS A 299 -1.51 11.11 -14.89
C LYS A 299 -1.07 10.43 -16.21
N GLU A 300 0.14 9.88 -16.23
CA GLU A 300 0.66 9.12 -17.37
C GLU A 300 0.18 7.65 -17.34
N VAL A 301 -0.16 7.14 -16.18
CA VAL A 301 -0.86 5.87 -15.96
C VAL A 301 -2.31 6.17 -15.63
N ASP A 302 -3.24 5.53 -16.34
CA ASP A 302 -4.67 5.75 -16.20
C ASP A 302 -5.26 4.94 -15.05
N LEU A 303 -4.96 3.66 -15.00
CA LEU A 303 -5.42 2.72 -13.99
C LEU A 303 -4.23 1.95 -13.43
N ILE A 304 -4.07 1.96 -12.11
CA ILE A 304 -3.09 1.13 -11.43
C ILE A 304 -3.78 0.02 -10.64
N ILE A 305 -3.43 -1.25 -10.93
CA ILE A 305 -3.90 -2.42 -10.18
C ILE A 305 -2.91 -2.69 -9.05
N VAL A 306 -3.40 -2.82 -7.82
CA VAL A 306 -2.54 -2.95 -6.64
C VAL A 306 -2.98 -4.08 -5.72
N VAL A 307 -1.99 -4.79 -5.15
CA VAL A 307 -2.18 -5.76 -4.08
C VAL A 307 -1.31 -5.36 -2.90
N GLY A 308 -1.88 -4.74 -1.88
CA GLY A 308 -1.16 -4.24 -0.71
C GLY A 308 -0.42 -2.93 -0.97
N MET A 309 0.55 -2.92 -1.88
CA MET A 309 1.37 -1.75 -2.20
C MET A 309 0.51 -0.56 -2.66
N PHE A 310 0.96 0.65 -2.37
CA PHE A 310 0.30 1.93 -2.66
C PHE A 310 -1.03 2.16 -1.92
N LEU A 311 -1.60 1.16 -1.25
CA LEU A 311 -2.77 1.37 -0.40
C LEU A 311 -2.43 2.13 0.89
N THR A 312 -1.17 2.08 1.31
CA THR A 312 -0.63 2.85 2.43
C THR A 312 0.55 3.71 1.97
N GLY A 313 0.78 4.85 2.60
CA GLY A 313 1.96 5.67 2.36
C GLY A 313 2.09 6.32 0.97
N PHE A 314 1.29 5.96 -0.01
CA PHE A 314 1.35 6.53 -1.35
C PHE A 314 0.53 7.82 -1.44
N ASP A 315 1.17 8.90 -1.82
CA ASP A 315 0.54 10.20 -1.99
C ASP A 315 0.52 10.61 -3.47
N ALA A 316 -0.68 10.60 -4.05
CA ALA A 316 -0.93 11.04 -5.42
C ALA A 316 -2.23 11.83 -5.50
N PRO A 317 -2.19 13.17 -5.42
CA PRO A 317 -3.38 14.02 -5.48
C PRO A 317 -4.22 13.83 -6.75
N THR A 318 -3.61 13.33 -7.81
CA THR A 318 -4.26 13.02 -9.10
C THR A 318 -5.14 11.78 -9.09
N LEU A 319 -5.03 10.92 -8.06
CA LEU A 319 -5.97 9.81 -7.85
C LEU A 319 -7.27 10.33 -7.25
N ASN A 320 -8.40 10.12 -7.93
CA ASN A 320 -9.72 10.48 -7.40
C ASN A 320 -10.66 9.28 -7.27
N THR A 321 -10.33 8.15 -7.86
CA THR A 321 -11.19 6.97 -7.88
C THR A 321 -10.43 5.76 -7.37
N LEU A 322 -11.04 5.04 -6.44
CA LEU A 322 -10.58 3.74 -5.98
C LEU A 322 -11.66 2.69 -6.29
N PHE A 323 -11.35 1.76 -7.17
CA PHE A 323 -12.12 0.53 -7.32
C PHE A 323 -11.61 -0.49 -6.31
N VAL A 324 -12.52 -1.23 -5.67
CA VAL A 324 -12.15 -2.19 -4.62
C VAL A 324 -12.82 -3.53 -4.90
N ASP A 325 -12.00 -4.55 -5.13
CA ASP A 325 -12.39 -5.97 -5.11
C ASP A 325 -11.52 -6.71 -4.08
N LYS A 326 -11.63 -6.24 -2.85
CA LYS A 326 -10.89 -6.74 -1.71
C LYS A 326 -11.69 -6.50 -0.43
N ASN A 327 -11.67 -7.47 0.49
CA ASN A 327 -12.29 -7.31 1.79
C ASN A 327 -11.42 -6.39 2.68
N LEU A 328 -11.65 -5.09 2.57
CA LEU A 328 -11.00 -4.09 3.42
C LEU A 328 -11.87 -3.80 4.65
N ARG A 329 -11.27 -3.81 5.83
CA ARG A 329 -11.97 -3.55 7.10
C ARG A 329 -11.20 -2.54 7.93
N TYR A 330 -11.91 -1.87 8.85
CA TYR A 330 -11.33 -0.97 9.86
C TYR A 330 -10.30 0.03 9.26
N HIS A 331 -9.10 0.04 9.82
CA HIS A 331 -8.02 0.94 9.40
C HIS A 331 -7.60 0.74 7.94
N GLY A 332 -7.56 -0.50 7.43
CA GLY A 332 -7.23 -0.77 6.03
C GLY A 332 -8.21 -0.11 5.04
N LEU A 333 -9.50 -0.06 5.38
CA LEU A 333 -10.52 0.62 4.58
C LEU A 333 -10.28 2.12 4.54
N ILE A 334 -10.08 2.76 5.70
CA ILE A 334 -9.83 4.21 5.80
C ILE A 334 -8.53 4.60 5.11
N GLN A 335 -7.47 3.80 5.25
CA GLN A 335 -6.19 4.05 4.59
C GLN A 335 -6.31 3.99 3.06
N ALA A 336 -7.00 2.98 2.52
CA ALA A 336 -7.22 2.85 1.09
C ALA A 336 -8.07 4.01 0.54
N PHE A 337 -9.17 4.37 1.22
CA PHE A 337 -10.02 5.49 0.82
C PHE A 337 -9.24 6.82 0.87
N SER A 338 -8.37 7.00 1.86
CA SER A 338 -7.53 8.19 2.00
C SER A 338 -6.50 8.38 0.88
N ARG A 339 -6.39 7.42 -0.07
CA ARG A 339 -5.58 7.61 -1.29
C ARG A 339 -6.24 8.55 -2.29
N THR A 340 -7.58 8.64 -2.29
CA THR A 340 -8.33 9.41 -3.27
C THR A 340 -8.75 10.80 -2.80
N ASN A 341 -8.75 11.07 -1.49
CA ASN A 341 -9.31 12.29 -0.92
C ASN A 341 -8.31 13.47 -0.82
N ARG A 342 -7.14 13.38 -1.43
CA ARG A 342 -6.18 14.49 -1.50
C ARG A 342 -6.72 15.63 -2.34
N ILE A 343 -6.55 16.86 -1.86
CA ILE A 343 -6.87 18.07 -2.63
C ILE A 343 -5.89 18.16 -3.80
N TYR A 344 -6.41 18.51 -4.97
CA TYR A 344 -5.62 18.72 -6.18
C TYR A 344 -5.91 20.10 -6.77
N ASP A 345 -7.13 20.32 -7.25
CA ASP A 345 -7.64 21.59 -7.77
C ASP A 345 -9.16 21.68 -7.56
N ALA A 346 -9.77 22.78 -8.00
CA ALA A 346 -11.20 23.03 -7.84
C ALA A 346 -12.10 22.01 -8.60
N THR A 347 -11.54 21.23 -9.52
CA THR A 347 -12.31 20.22 -10.27
C THR A 347 -12.44 18.89 -9.52
N LYS A 348 -11.60 18.66 -8.52
CA LYS A 348 -11.65 17.48 -7.63
C LYS A 348 -12.43 17.82 -6.38
N THR A 349 -13.70 17.46 -6.34
CA THR A 349 -14.62 17.81 -5.25
C THR A 349 -14.79 16.74 -4.18
N PHE A 350 -14.47 15.48 -4.51
CA PHE A 350 -14.46 14.33 -3.57
C PHE A 350 -13.50 13.24 -4.05
N GLY A 351 -13.23 12.27 -3.15
CA GLY A 351 -12.47 11.08 -3.45
C GLY A 351 -13.30 9.82 -3.38
#